data_277b27c4ef2b0c480743a91d37ba75ba
#
_entry.id   277b27c4ef2b0c480743a91d37ba75ba
#
_cell.length_a   1.000
_cell.length_b   1.000
_cell.length_c   1.000
_cell.angle_alpha   90.00
_cell.angle_beta   90.00
_cell.angle_gamma   90.00
#
_symmetry.space_group_name_H-M   'P 1'
#
loop_
_entity.id
_entity.type
_entity.pdbx_description
1 polymer ?
#
loop_
_entity_poly.entity_id
_entity_poly.type
_entity_poly.pdbx_seq_one_letter_code
_entity_poly.pdbx_strand_id
1 'polypeptide(L)'
;QNWVDQDRQSEFQVGDLDEFSGGEVRGLRFGGVGTLNFDKPWVWTIFGATHAFDEGFDAVESDEYTLFDLRLDIPIWEKTSFSIGKQKEPISMERLMALGHGPMQERAAVSDALLPSRNVGVVMAGTFADDRMTLAGGAFNNWLDKDQPNSFDDNATQYVGRATWVPYLSNNESTLLHVGGGLRYTNSKEGFVTQARPEFNQAPDFLATDFFFPEDSMTYQGEASLRSGPLWLHGEYVRTDLDSREFSDPTLDGYHITASWILTGEVRPYNERVGIFRPIPVARTVTQNGWGAWEVGARYSTMDMSEAPGSTIGADAGEMDVWSLGLNWWLTPYMNFNVNYRYITLDRFA
;
A
#
# COMPACT_ATOMS: atom_id res chain seq x y z
N GLN A 1 -7.97 -12.24 14.36
CA GLN A 1 -9.01 -11.38 13.75
C GLN A 1 -10.37 -11.93 14.16
N ASN A 2 -11.32 -11.08 14.50
CA ASN A 2 -12.68 -11.51 14.90
C ASN A 2 -13.70 -10.47 14.45
N TRP A 3 -14.80 -10.92 13.91
CA TRP A 3 -15.99 -10.13 13.69
C TRP A 3 -16.76 -10.01 15.01
N VAL A 4 -17.27 -8.82 15.32
CA VAL A 4 -17.93 -8.55 16.62
C VAL A 4 -19.43 -8.42 16.44
N ASP A 5 -19.85 -7.82 15.32
CA ASP A 5 -21.26 -7.58 15.01
C ASP A 5 -21.43 -7.46 13.49
N GLN A 6 -22.50 -8.03 12.96
CA GLN A 6 -22.89 -7.96 11.56
C GLN A 6 -24.40 -7.78 11.47
N ASP A 7 -24.85 -6.76 10.73
CA ASP A 7 -26.26 -6.57 10.50
C ASP A 7 -26.79 -7.46 9.37
N ARG A 8 -28.11 -7.58 9.24
CA ARG A 8 -28.75 -8.42 8.22
C ARG A 8 -28.52 -7.93 6.79
N GLN A 9 -28.26 -6.64 6.60
CA GLN A 9 -28.03 -6.09 5.28
C GLN A 9 -26.63 -6.47 4.80
N SER A 10 -25.64 -6.39 5.66
CA SER A 10 -24.28 -6.83 5.37
C SER A 10 -24.20 -8.36 5.17
N GLU A 11 -24.91 -9.15 5.99
CA GLU A 11 -25.01 -10.60 5.81
C GLU A 11 -25.58 -10.98 4.43
N PHE A 12 -26.57 -10.23 3.94
CA PHE A 12 -27.13 -10.41 2.60
C PHE A 12 -26.10 -10.08 1.49
N GLN A 13 -25.25 -9.08 1.69
CA GLN A 13 -24.28 -8.61 0.69
C GLN A 13 -23.00 -9.46 0.60
N VAL A 14 -22.48 -9.92 1.75
CA VAL A 14 -21.17 -10.58 1.83
C VAL A 14 -21.18 -11.95 2.53
N GLY A 15 -22.36 -12.43 2.92
CA GLY A 15 -22.51 -13.70 3.64
C GLY A 15 -22.19 -13.61 5.13
N ASP A 16 -22.14 -14.75 5.80
CA ASP A 16 -21.83 -14.86 7.22
C ASP A 16 -20.32 -14.62 7.45
N LEU A 17 -19.98 -13.58 8.20
CA LEU A 17 -18.59 -13.19 8.45
C LEU A 17 -17.95 -13.94 9.62
N ASP A 18 -18.70 -14.69 10.41
CA ASP A 18 -18.15 -15.48 11.52
C ASP A 18 -17.16 -16.54 11.03
N GLU A 19 -17.38 -17.08 9.83
CA GLU A 19 -16.48 -18.04 9.18
C GLU A 19 -15.09 -17.47 8.88
N PHE A 20 -14.97 -16.14 8.77
CA PHE A 20 -13.73 -15.41 8.51
C PHE A 20 -13.04 -14.91 9.78
N SER A 21 -13.40 -15.45 10.94
CA SER A 21 -12.73 -15.18 12.20
C SER A 21 -11.60 -16.17 12.45
N GLY A 22 -10.42 -15.69 12.87
CA GLY A 22 -9.30 -16.60 13.16
C GLY A 22 -7.96 -15.89 13.28
N GLY A 23 -6.89 -16.67 13.20
CA GLY A 23 -5.51 -16.22 13.21
C GLY A 23 -4.79 -16.64 11.94
N GLU A 24 -3.87 -15.82 11.47
CA GLU A 24 -3.05 -16.08 10.29
C GLU A 24 -1.60 -15.63 10.51
N VAL A 25 -0.68 -16.21 9.75
CA VAL A 25 0.65 -15.63 9.52
C VAL A 25 0.58 -14.82 8.23
N ARG A 26 0.42 -13.50 8.34
CA ARG A 26 0.24 -12.57 7.22
C ARG A 26 1.31 -12.68 6.13
N GLY A 27 2.49 -13.17 6.49
CA GLY A 27 3.57 -13.45 5.56
C GLY A 27 4.90 -13.58 6.26
N LEU A 28 5.72 -14.48 5.76
CA LEU A 28 7.09 -14.71 6.20
C LEU A 28 8.02 -14.32 5.06
N ARG A 29 8.99 -13.44 5.34
CA ARG A 29 9.92 -12.94 4.33
C ARG A 29 11.34 -13.26 4.70
N PHE A 30 12.09 -13.81 3.74
CA PHE A 30 13.50 -14.11 3.86
C PHE A 30 14.27 -13.41 2.76
N GLY A 31 15.43 -12.89 3.08
CA GLY A 31 16.27 -12.28 2.07
C GLY A 31 17.43 -11.52 2.64
N GLY A 32 18.03 -10.71 1.80
CA GLY A 32 19.18 -9.91 2.16
C GLY A 32 19.33 -8.68 1.29
N VAL A 33 20.08 -7.75 1.82
CA VAL A 33 20.54 -6.55 1.12
C VAL A 33 22.06 -6.52 1.24
N GLY A 34 22.73 -6.22 0.17
CA GLY A 34 24.18 -6.11 0.19
C GLY A 34 24.70 -5.13 -0.85
N THR A 35 26.01 -4.95 -0.88
CA THR A 35 26.68 -4.03 -1.78
C THR A 35 27.69 -4.76 -2.67
N LEU A 36 27.78 -4.35 -3.93
CA LEU A 36 28.87 -4.66 -4.84
C LEU A 36 29.81 -3.45 -4.82
N ASN A 37 31.06 -3.69 -4.42
CA ASN A 37 32.05 -2.63 -4.21
C ASN A 37 32.69 -2.20 -5.54
N PHE A 38 31.96 -1.39 -6.31
CA PHE A 38 32.50 -0.64 -7.44
C PHE A 38 32.92 0.78 -6.97
N ASP A 39 33.42 1.61 -7.86
CA ASP A 39 33.77 3.02 -7.55
C ASP A 39 32.61 3.78 -6.87
N LYS A 40 31.39 3.54 -7.37
CA LYS A 40 30.16 3.86 -6.66
C LYS A 40 29.50 2.54 -6.28
N PRO A 41 29.29 2.23 -4.99
CA PRO A 41 28.76 0.93 -4.59
C PRO A 41 27.33 0.73 -5.09
N TRP A 42 27.09 -0.39 -5.77
CA TRP A 42 25.75 -0.80 -6.16
C TRP A 42 25.11 -1.58 -5.04
N VAL A 43 23.81 -1.39 -4.83
CA VAL A 43 23.06 -2.10 -3.80
C VAL A 43 22.18 -3.16 -4.44
N TRP A 44 22.33 -4.42 -4.00
CA TRP A 44 21.41 -5.49 -4.37
C TRP A 44 20.45 -5.79 -3.24
N THR A 45 19.21 -6.13 -3.60
CA THR A 45 18.15 -6.53 -2.69
C THR A 45 17.51 -7.79 -3.22
N ILE A 46 17.45 -8.85 -2.41
CA ILE A 46 16.77 -10.11 -2.74
C ILE A 46 15.92 -10.52 -1.56
N PHE A 47 14.62 -10.62 -1.74
CA PHE A 47 13.68 -11.15 -0.75
C PHE A 47 12.68 -12.07 -1.42
N GLY A 48 12.42 -13.19 -0.76
CA GLY A 48 11.27 -14.01 -1.04
C GLY A 48 10.23 -13.90 0.06
N ALA A 49 9.01 -14.23 -0.25
CA ALA A 49 7.90 -14.26 0.68
C ALA A 49 7.11 -15.55 0.52
N THR A 50 6.55 -16.03 1.61
CA THR A 50 5.66 -17.19 1.62
C THR A 50 4.59 -16.99 2.69
N HIS A 51 3.46 -17.60 2.46
CA HIS A 51 2.37 -17.77 3.43
C HIS A 51 2.40 -19.18 4.05
N ALA A 52 3.58 -19.78 4.19
CA ALA A 52 3.81 -21.19 4.56
C ALA A 52 3.10 -21.67 5.85
N PHE A 53 2.56 -20.76 6.65
CA PHE A 53 1.80 -21.09 7.87
C PHE A 53 0.35 -20.60 7.78
N ASP A 54 -0.04 -20.06 6.64
CA ASP A 54 -1.38 -19.55 6.36
C ASP A 54 -2.05 -20.53 5.39
N GLU A 55 -2.91 -21.38 5.93
CA GLU A 55 -3.79 -22.24 5.13
C GLU A 55 -4.99 -21.41 4.61
N GLY A 56 -4.84 -20.11 4.40
CA GLY A 56 -5.89 -19.15 4.07
C GLY A 56 -7.07 -19.72 3.28
N PHE A 57 -8.15 -19.00 3.18
CA PHE A 57 -9.44 -19.46 2.63
C PHE A 57 -9.36 -20.09 1.23
N ASP A 58 -8.33 -19.80 0.47
CA ASP A 58 -8.02 -20.44 -0.80
C ASP A 58 -6.88 -21.44 -0.61
N ALA A 59 -7.16 -22.56 0.05
CA ALA A 59 -6.22 -23.62 0.38
C ALA A 59 -5.54 -24.32 -0.82
N VAL A 60 -5.64 -23.76 -2.02
CA VAL A 60 -5.26 -24.51 -3.22
C VAL A 60 -3.82 -24.32 -3.65
N GLU A 61 -3.11 -23.23 -3.28
CA GLU A 61 -1.73 -23.01 -3.75
C GLU A 61 -0.88 -22.06 -2.86
N SER A 62 -1.16 -21.95 -1.57
CA SER A 62 -0.53 -20.98 -0.67
C SER A 62 0.92 -21.27 -0.25
N ASP A 63 1.44 -22.43 -0.55
CA ASP A 63 2.78 -22.87 -0.08
C ASP A 63 3.94 -22.44 -0.98
N GLU A 64 3.66 -21.74 -2.07
CA GLU A 64 4.71 -21.31 -2.98
C GLU A 64 5.55 -20.16 -2.42
N TYR A 65 6.87 -20.35 -2.47
CA TYR A 65 7.81 -19.29 -2.22
C TYR A 65 7.85 -18.33 -3.42
N THR A 66 7.37 -17.13 -3.21
CA THR A 66 7.30 -16.10 -4.26
C THR A 66 8.49 -15.16 -4.16
N LEU A 67 9.11 -14.85 -5.29
CA LEU A 67 10.13 -13.80 -5.37
C LEU A 67 9.48 -12.44 -5.11
N PHE A 68 9.76 -11.85 -3.95
CA PHE A 68 9.12 -10.61 -3.50
C PHE A 68 9.87 -9.36 -3.98
N ASP A 69 11.17 -9.28 -3.74
CA ASP A 69 12.05 -8.24 -4.26
C ASP A 69 13.29 -8.88 -4.90
N LEU A 70 13.63 -8.44 -6.09
CA LEU A 70 14.90 -8.74 -6.77
C LEU A 70 15.35 -7.49 -7.49
N ARG A 71 16.14 -6.67 -6.83
CA ARG A 71 16.49 -5.34 -7.33
C ARG A 71 17.97 -5.06 -7.22
N LEU A 72 18.49 -4.36 -8.24
CA LEU A 72 19.81 -3.78 -8.26
C LEU A 72 19.68 -2.26 -8.39
N ASP A 73 20.22 -1.52 -7.41
CA ASP A 73 20.27 -0.07 -7.40
C ASP A 73 21.68 0.40 -7.80
N ILE A 74 21.75 1.21 -8.84
CA ILE A 74 22.98 1.72 -9.47
C ILE A 74 23.01 3.22 -9.28
N PRO A 75 23.94 3.78 -8.48
CA PRO A 75 24.10 5.22 -8.36
C PRO A 75 24.70 5.81 -9.65
N ILE A 76 23.92 6.63 -10.34
CA ILE A 76 24.34 7.29 -11.59
C ILE A 76 25.03 8.61 -11.28
N TRP A 77 24.35 9.49 -10.53
CA TRP A 77 24.88 10.75 -10.03
C TRP A 77 24.85 10.77 -8.50
N GLU A 78 25.29 11.87 -7.91
CA GLU A 78 25.41 11.98 -6.45
C GLU A 78 24.09 11.70 -5.71
N LYS A 79 22.98 12.20 -6.26
CA LYS A 79 21.63 12.09 -5.68
C LYS A 79 20.62 11.36 -6.57
N THR A 80 21.10 10.65 -7.58
CA THR A 80 20.24 9.97 -8.56
C THR A 80 20.69 8.53 -8.72
N SER A 81 19.75 7.61 -8.70
CA SER A 81 19.95 6.18 -8.90
C SER A 81 19.07 5.65 -10.03
N PHE A 82 19.57 4.62 -10.67
CA PHE A 82 18.82 3.75 -11.57
C PHE A 82 18.63 2.40 -10.89
N SER A 83 17.43 1.89 -10.91
CA SER A 83 17.09 0.59 -10.31
C SER A 83 16.49 -0.32 -11.37
N ILE A 84 16.87 -1.60 -11.35
CA ILE A 84 16.34 -2.63 -12.25
C ILE A 84 15.95 -3.88 -11.45
N GLY A 85 14.85 -4.51 -11.84
CA GLY A 85 14.36 -5.77 -11.27
C GLY A 85 12.95 -5.71 -10.74
N LYS A 86 12.54 -6.73 -9.97
CA LYS A 86 11.24 -6.78 -9.30
C LYS A 86 11.27 -5.87 -8.09
N GLN A 87 10.44 -4.85 -8.11
CA GLN A 87 10.42 -3.78 -7.11
C GLN A 87 9.05 -3.09 -7.05
N LYS A 88 8.82 -2.29 -6.00
CA LYS A 88 7.65 -1.42 -5.93
C LYS A 88 7.70 -0.38 -7.04
N GLU A 89 6.55 -0.11 -7.66
CA GLU A 89 6.38 1.04 -8.53
C GLU A 89 6.43 2.34 -7.70
N PRO A 90 7.07 3.40 -8.18
CA PRO A 90 7.14 4.66 -7.45
C PRO A 90 5.82 5.44 -7.56
N ILE A 91 4.82 5.01 -6.81
CA ILE A 91 3.51 5.66 -6.69
C ILE A 91 3.00 5.49 -5.26
N SER A 92 2.33 6.52 -4.69
CA SER A 92 1.77 6.51 -3.33
C SER A 92 2.80 6.40 -2.20
N MET A 93 2.68 7.22 -1.20
CA MET A 93 3.49 7.12 0.02
C MET A 93 3.11 5.86 0.81
N GLU A 94 1.81 5.59 1.00
CA GLU A 94 1.35 4.43 1.75
C GLU A 94 1.84 3.12 1.10
N ARG A 95 1.81 3.05 -0.24
CA ARG A 95 2.27 1.87 -0.96
C ARG A 95 3.78 1.67 -0.87
N LEU A 96 4.56 2.76 -0.92
CA LEU A 96 6.02 2.71 -0.80
C LEU A 96 6.48 2.41 0.64
N MET A 97 5.75 2.86 1.64
CA MET A 97 6.02 2.46 3.04
C MET A 97 5.87 0.94 3.20
N ALA A 98 6.65 0.35 4.11
CA ALA A 98 6.39 -1.03 4.50
C ALA A 98 5.08 -1.11 5.31
N LEU A 99 4.34 -2.20 5.16
CA LEU A 99 3.04 -2.39 5.82
C LEU A 99 3.11 -2.13 7.34
N GLY A 100 4.11 -2.68 8.01
CA GLY A 100 4.30 -2.50 9.45
C GLY A 100 4.89 -1.15 9.88
N HIS A 101 4.99 -0.14 8.99
CA HIS A 101 5.49 1.19 9.36
C HIS A 101 4.38 2.21 9.63
N GLY A 102 3.17 1.91 9.21
CA GLY A 102 1.98 2.72 9.45
C GLY A 102 1.35 2.49 10.84
N PRO A 103 0.39 3.34 11.24
CA PRO A 103 -0.34 3.18 12.50
C PRO A 103 -1.45 2.13 12.42
N MET A 104 -1.82 1.66 11.23
CA MET A 104 -2.81 0.63 10.99
C MET A 104 -2.17 -0.69 10.57
N GLN A 105 -2.81 -1.80 10.86
CA GLN A 105 -2.33 -3.14 10.55
C GLN A 105 -2.28 -3.41 9.04
N GLU A 106 -3.28 -2.91 8.32
CA GLU A 106 -3.38 -3.02 6.86
C GLU A 106 -3.42 -1.63 6.22
N ARG A 107 -3.16 -1.57 4.91
CA ARG A 107 -3.32 -0.35 4.12
C ARG A 107 -4.79 0.01 3.95
N ALA A 108 -5.05 1.22 3.50
CA ALA A 108 -6.37 1.62 3.08
C ALA A 108 -6.85 0.76 1.89
N ALA A 109 -8.15 0.46 1.85
CA ALA A 109 -8.74 -0.38 0.82
C ALA A 109 -8.41 0.13 -0.59
N VAL A 110 -8.49 1.43 -0.82
CA VAL A 110 -8.16 2.06 -2.10
C VAL A 110 -6.70 1.83 -2.51
N SER A 111 -5.75 1.86 -1.58
CA SER A 111 -4.34 1.62 -1.87
C SER A 111 -4.06 0.16 -2.26
N ASP A 112 -4.73 -0.79 -1.63
CA ASP A 112 -4.56 -2.21 -1.98
C ASP A 112 -5.32 -2.60 -3.24
N ALA A 113 -6.49 -2.01 -3.51
CA ALA A 113 -7.30 -2.29 -4.69
C ALA A 113 -6.75 -1.69 -5.99
N LEU A 114 -6.31 -0.43 -5.96
CA LEU A 114 -5.99 0.31 -7.19
C LEU A 114 -4.48 0.47 -7.47
N LEU A 115 -3.62 0.21 -6.49
CA LEU A 115 -2.19 0.42 -6.64
C LEU A 115 -1.40 -0.89 -6.62
N PRO A 116 -0.43 -1.06 -7.54
CA PRO A 116 0.32 -2.29 -7.66
C PRO A 116 1.22 -2.55 -6.45
N SER A 117 1.47 -3.82 -6.18
CA SER A 117 2.43 -4.21 -5.14
C SER A 117 3.86 -4.08 -5.66
N ARG A 118 4.26 -4.98 -6.55
CA ARG A 118 5.60 -5.06 -7.15
C ARG A 118 5.52 -5.60 -8.56
N ASN A 119 6.26 -4.96 -9.45
CA ASN A 119 6.41 -5.42 -10.83
C ASN A 119 7.88 -5.44 -11.22
N VAL A 120 8.20 -6.13 -12.30
CA VAL A 120 9.53 -6.14 -12.89
C VAL A 120 9.69 -4.92 -13.78
N GLY A 121 10.73 -4.14 -13.57
CA GLY A 121 10.92 -2.94 -14.34
C GLY A 121 12.18 -2.19 -14.01
N VAL A 122 12.24 -0.99 -14.53
CA VAL A 122 13.33 -0.04 -14.35
C VAL A 122 12.78 1.25 -13.75
N VAL A 123 13.55 1.84 -12.85
CA VAL A 123 13.20 3.12 -12.22
C VAL A 123 14.41 4.04 -12.23
N MET A 124 14.20 5.29 -12.56
CA MET A 124 15.12 6.37 -12.29
C MET A 124 14.55 7.26 -11.22
N ALA A 125 15.31 7.49 -10.15
CA ALA A 125 14.86 8.31 -9.02
C ALA A 125 15.99 9.21 -8.52
N GLY A 126 15.62 10.40 -8.07
CA GLY A 126 16.59 11.33 -7.51
C GLY A 126 15.95 12.41 -6.63
N THR A 127 16.81 13.08 -5.85
CA THR A 127 16.43 14.22 -5.00
C THR A 127 17.01 15.52 -5.53
N PHE A 128 16.29 16.59 -5.32
CA PHE A 128 16.57 17.92 -5.83
C PHE A 128 16.24 18.97 -4.78
N ALA A 129 16.63 20.23 -5.03
CA ALA A 129 16.31 21.36 -4.16
C ALA A 129 16.68 21.11 -2.68
N ASP A 130 17.94 20.78 -2.43
CA ASP A 130 18.47 20.48 -1.09
C ASP A 130 17.69 19.36 -0.38
N ASP A 131 17.43 18.26 -1.13
CA ASP A 131 16.70 17.07 -0.71
C ASP A 131 15.23 17.30 -0.32
N ARG A 132 14.66 18.46 -0.72
CA ARG A 132 13.26 18.78 -0.47
C ARG A 132 12.30 18.27 -1.54
N MET A 133 12.81 17.91 -2.70
CA MET A 133 12.03 17.36 -3.80
C MET A 133 12.53 15.97 -4.19
N THR A 134 11.62 15.06 -4.47
CA THR A 134 11.91 13.74 -5.02
C THR A 134 11.20 13.60 -6.36
N LEU A 135 11.91 13.12 -7.37
CA LEU A 135 11.33 12.71 -8.64
C LEU A 135 11.70 11.24 -8.88
N ALA A 136 10.72 10.45 -9.26
CA ALA A 136 10.92 9.07 -9.64
C ALA A 136 10.04 8.73 -10.84
N GLY A 137 10.54 7.95 -11.77
CA GLY A 137 9.78 7.48 -12.92
C GLY A 137 10.32 6.15 -13.40
N GLY A 138 9.45 5.31 -13.97
CA GLY A 138 9.82 3.97 -14.40
C GLY A 138 8.89 3.37 -15.42
N ALA A 139 9.34 2.26 -15.99
CA ALA A 139 8.57 1.40 -16.87
C ALA A 139 8.60 -0.03 -16.31
N PHE A 140 7.46 -0.67 -16.28
CA PHE A 140 7.27 -1.95 -15.63
C PHE A 140 6.47 -2.92 -16.49
N ASN A 141 6.59 -4.18 -16.10
CA ASN A 141 5.82 -5.30 -16.61
C ASN A 141 5.66 -6.35 -15.49
N ASN A 142 4.68 -7.21 -15.56
CA ASN A 142 4.40 -8.22 -14.53
C ASN A 142 4.90 -9.64 -14.88
N TRP A 143 5.93 -9.77 -15.72
CA TRP A 143 6.43 -11.06 -16.24
C TRP A 143 6.67 -12.16 -15.21
N LEU A 144 7.04 -11.79 -14.00
CA LEU A 144 7.39 -12.76 -12.95
C LEU A 144 6.23 -13.04 -11.99
N ASP A 145 5.09 -12.44 -12.18
CA ASP A 145 3.97 -12.50 -11.23
C ASP A 145 2.64 -12.47 -11.98
N LYS A 146 2.26 -13.66 -12.47
CA LYS A 146 1.09 -13.84 -13.32
C LYS A 146 -0.23 -13.61 -12.57
N ASP A 147 -0.23 -13.84 -11.27
CA ASP A 147 -1.43 -13.91 -10.46
C ASP A 147 -1.60 -12.68 -9.54
N GLN A 148 -1.03 -11.54 -9.91
CA GLN A 148 -1.24 -10.29 -9.16
C GLN A 148 -2.59 -9.67 -9.53
N PRO A 149 -3.57 -9.64 -8.61
CA PRO A 149 -4.92 -9.17 -8.92
C PRO A 149 -5.00 -7.70 -9.34
N ASN A 150 -3.98 -6.90 -9.01
CA ASN A 150 -3.95 -5.46 -9.31
C ASN A 150 -2.98 -5.12 -10.45
N SER A 151 -2.60 -6.10 -11.24
CA SER A 151 -1.79 -5.94 -12.45
C SER A 151 -2.60 -6.45 -13.63
N PHE A 152 -2.58 -5.70 -14.71
CA PHE A 152 -2.97 -6.26 -16.00
C PHE A 152 -1.96 -7.36 -16.35
N ASP A 153 -2.42 -8.41 -17.01
CA ASP A 153 -1.70 -9.65 -17.21
C ASP A 153 -0.38 -9.49 -18.00
N ASP A 154 0.31 -10.60 -18.22
CA ASP A 154 1.68 -10.82 -18.70
C ASP A 154 2.16 -9.91 -19.83
N ASN A 155 1.29 -9.32 -20.60
CA ASN A 155 1.61 -8.45 -21.72
C ASN A 155 1.35 -6.96 -21.46
N ALA A 156 1.01 -6.59 -20.23
CA ALA A 156 0.77 -5.20 -19.89
C ALA A 156 2.10 -4.45 -19.65
N THR A 157 2.20 -3.26 -20.20
CA THR A 157 3.31 -2.34 -19.92
C THR A 157 2.79 -1.18 -19.11
N GLN A 158 3.45 -0.91 -17.99
CA GLN A 158 3.12 0.19 -17.10
C GLN A 158 4.20 1.28 -17.17
N TYR A 159 3.77 2.52 -17.24
CA TYR A 159 4.63 3.70 -17.08
C TYR A 159 4.17 4.46 -15.85
N VAL A 160 5.10 4.77 -14.95
CA VAL A 160 4.76 5.42 -13.68
C VAL A 160 5.70 6.59 -13.39
N GLY A 161 5.16 7.63 -12.79
CA GLY A 161 5.93 8.77 -12.31
C GLY A 161 5.36 9.30 -11.00
N ARG A 162 6.23 9.72 -10.08
CA ARG A 162 5.86 10.36 -8.82
C ARG A 162 6.79 11.55 -8.56
N ALA A 163 6.20 12.64 -8.13
CA ALA A 163 6.91 13.82 -7.65
C ALA A 163 6.48 14.15 -6.23
N THR A 164 7.42 14.50 -5.37
CA THR A 164 7.13 14.95 -4.00
C THR A 164 7.88 16.23 -3.67
N TRP A 165 7.35 16.98 -2.73
CA TRP A 165 7.94 18.20 -2.23
C TRP A 165 7.69 18.38 -0.74
N VAL A 166 8.71 18.88 -0.03
CA VAL A 166 8.64 19.32 1.36
C VAL A 166 8.63 20.86 1.38
N PRO A 167 7.47 21.51 1.22
CA PRO A 167 7.36 22.97 1.19
C PRO A 167 7.74 23.62 2.52
N TYR A 168 7.60 22.89 3.62
CA TYR A 168 7.96 23.38 4.94
C TYR A 168 8.68 22.33 5.76
N LEU A 169 9.81 22.73 6.34
CA LEU A 169 10.56 21.97 7.34
C LEU A 169 11.06 22.96 8.40
N SER A 170 10.71 22.73 9.66
CA SER A 170 11.20 23.54 10.76
C SER A 170 12.71 23.34 11.01
N ASN A 171 13.37 24.32 11.60
CA ASN A 171 14.83 24.28 11.84
C ASN A 171 15.27 23.10 12.74
N ASN A 172 14.41 22.66 13.64
CA ASN A 172 14.65 21.48 14.50
C ASN A 172 14.10 20.20 13.88
N GLU A 173 13.66 20.23 12.63
CA GLU A 173 13.07 19.12 11.87
C GLU A 173 11.88 18.42 12.54
N SER A 174 11.29 19.01 13.58
CA SER A 174 10.14 18.40 14.26
C SER A 174 8.83 18.58 13.49
N THR A 175 8.70 19.66 12.72
CA THR A 175 7.52 19.93 11.88
C THR A 175 7.91 19.87 10.41
N LEU A 176 7.15 19.09 9.64
CA LEU A 176 7.35 18.86 8.21
C LEU A 176 5.99 18.82 7.52
N LEU A 177 5.86 19.58 6.43
CA LEU A 177 4.76 19.45 5.48
C LEU A 177 5.29 18.77 4.22
N HIS A 178 4.64 17.70 3.79
CA HIS A 178 4.90 16.97 2.57
C HIS A 178 3.68 17.05 1.67
N VAL A 179 3.90 17.21 0.38
CA VAL A 179 2.92 17.07 -0.68
C VAL A 179 3.52 16.27 -1.83
N GLY A 180 2.71 15.50 -2.52
CA GLY A 180 3.16 14.70 -3.64
C GLY A 180 2.02 14.26 -4.54
N GLY A 181 2.39 13.66 -5.67
CA GLY A 181 1.44 13.06 -6.58
C GLY A 181 2.12 12.12 -7.54
N GLY A 182 1.36 11.18 -8.06
CA GLY A 182 1.78 10.15 -8.98
C GLY A 182 0.81 9.95 -10.13
N LEU A 183 1.35 9.48 -11.24
CA LEU A 183 0.61 9.08 -12.42
C LEU A 183 1.07 7.69 -12.82
N ARG A 184 0.13 6.83 -13.22
CA ARG A 184 0.42 5.50 -13.75
C ARG A 184 -0.45 5.24 -14.96
N TYR A 185 0.17 4.98 -16.08
CA TYR A 185 -0.49 4.51 -17.30
C TYR A 185 -0.24 3.03 -17.46
N THR A 186 -1.28 2.25 -17.76
CA THR A 186 -1.17 0.82 -18.03
C THR A 186 -1.87 0.53 -19.36
N ASN A 187 -1.12 -0.03 -20.30
CA ASN A 187 -1.68 -0.59 -21.52
C ASN A 187 -1.89 -2.08 -21.32
N SER A 188 -3.11 -2.54 -21.45
CA SER A 188 -3.48 -3.95 -21.25
C SER A 188 -3.82 -4.62 -22.57
N LYS A 189 -3.52 -5.92 -22.66
CA LYS A 189 -3.99 -6.80 -23.72
C LYS A 189 -4.92 -7.88 -23.19
N GLU A 190 -5.05 -7.96 -21.88
CA GLU A 190 -5.79 -9.02 -21.18
C GLU A 190 -6.77 -8.40 -20.19
N GLY A 191 -7.57 -9.24 -19.54
CA GLY A 191 -8.68 -8.79 -18.73
C GLY A 191 -8.28 -8.10 -17.43
N PHE A 192 -9.22 -7.40 -16.87
CA PHE A 192 -9.09 -6.69 -15.61
C PHE A 192 -10.13 -7.19 -14.62
N VAL A 193 -9.69 -7.38 -13.41
CA VAL A 193 -10.53 -7.55 -12.22
C VAL A 193 -9.86 -6.84 -11.08
N THR A 194 -10.61 -6.16 -10.25
CA THR A 194 -10.11 -5.62 -9.00
C THR A 194 -11.04 -5.93 -7.86
N GLN A 195 -10.47 -6.05 -6.67
CA GLN A 195 -11.16 -6.45 -5.46
C GLN A 195 -10.70 -5.55 -4.32
N ALA A 196 -11.60 -5.27 -3.38
CA ALA A 196 -11.28 -4.54 -2.17
C ALA A 196 -11.79 -5.26 -0.94
N ARG A 197 -10.87 -5.53 -0.02
CA ARG A 197 -11.17 -6.02 1.34
C ARG A 197 -11.31 -4.86 2.29
N PRO A 198 -12.05 -5.01 3.37
CA PRO A 198 -12.29 -3.93 4.35
C PRO A 198 -11.08 -3.71 5.27
N GLU A 199 -9.86 -3.60 4.72
CA GLU A 199 -8.59 -3.42 5.44
C GLU A 199 -8.29 -4.54 6.44
N PHE A 200 -8.67 -5.77 6.08
CA PHE A 200 -8.68 -6.93 6.93
C PHE A 200 -8.32 -8.14 6.09
N ASN A 201 -7.15 -8.72 6.26
CA ASN A 201 -6.62 -9.69 5.30
C ASN A 201 -7.44 -10.98 5.19
N GLN A 202 -8.01 -11.44 6.30
CA GLN A 202 -8.87 -12.64 6.33
C GLN A 202 -10.32 -12.37 5.92
N ALA A 203 -10.71 -11.11 5.68
CA ALA A 203 -12.05 -10.82 5.18
C ALA A 203 -12.21 -11.33 3.74
N PRO A 204 -13.42 -11.73 3.35
CA PRO A 204 -13.74 -11.88 1.93
C PRO A 204 -13.65 -10.54 1.21
N ASP A 205 -13.65 -10.56 -0.10
CA ASP A 205 -13.71 -9.34 -0.90
C ASP A 205 -15.10 -8.70 -0.75
N PHE A 206 -15.13 -7.49 -0.22
CA PHE A 206 -16.39 -6.75 -0.03
C PHE A 206 -16.82 -6.06 -1.31
N LEU A 207 -15.85 -5.57 -2.08
CA LEU A 207 -16.07 -5.03 -3.41
C LEU A 207 -15.30 -5.88 -4.41
N ALA A 208 -15.92 -6.18 -5.55
CA ALA A 208 -15.26 -6.89 -6.63
C ALA A 208 -15.91 -6.51 -7.97
N THR A 209 -15.11 -6.10 -8.93
CA THR A 209 -15.57 -5.92 -10.31
C THR A 209 -15.79 -7.28 -10.96
N ASP A 210 -16.67 -7.34 -11.96
CA ASP A 210 -16.67 -8.45 -12.91
C ASP A 210 -15.39 -8.40 -13.76
N PHE A 211 -15.09 -9.51 -14.42
CA PHE A 211 -13.98 -9.59 -15.36
C PHE A 211 -14.34 -8.93 -16.67
N PHE A 212 -13.55 -7.98 -17.15
CA PHE A 212 -13.73 -7.31 -18.42
C PHE A 212 -12.40 -6.93 -19.07
N PHE A 213 -12.41 -6.45 -20.32
CA PHE A 213 -11.21 -6.16 -21.10
C PHE A 213 -11.06 -4.65 -21.35
N PRO A 214 -10.41 -3.89 -20.46
CA PRO A 214 -10.03 -2.52 -20.77
C PRO A 214 -8.88 -2.50 -21.79
N GLU A 215 -8.84 -1.48 -22.64
CA GLU A 215 -7.71 -1.27 -23.55
C GLU A 215 -6.52 -0.67 -22.81
N ASP A 216 -6.80 0.31 -21.97
CA ASP A 216 -5.80 0.93 -21.08
C ASP A 216 -6.45 1.49 -19.80
N SER A 217 -5.58 1.97 -18.91
CA SER A 217 -6.00 2.70 -17.73
C SER A 217 -5.04 3.82 -17.37
N MET A 218 -5.59 4.86 -16.76
CA MET A 218 -4.81 5.95 -16.18
C MET A 218 -5.14 6.08 -14.69
N THR A 219 -4.15 5.87 -13.84
CA THR A 219 -4.27 6.08 -12.40
C THR A 219 -3.62 7.39 -12.00
N TYR A 220 -4.38 8.20 -11.29
CA TYR A 220 -3.96 9.47 -10.67
C TYR A 220 -3.87 9.28 -9.17
N GLN A 221 -2.82 9.79 -8.55
CA GLN A 221 -2.65 9.72 -7.12
C GLN A 221 -2.18 11.07 -6.59
N GLY A 222 -2.80 11.56 -5.51
CA GLY A 222 -2.38 12.74 -4.77
C GLY A 222 -2.14 12.42 -3.30
N GLU A 223 -1.14 13.02 -2.68
CA GLU A 223 -0.79 12.77 -1.28
C GLU A 223 -0.38 14.04 -0.55
N ALA A 224 -0.73 14.11 0.73
CA ALA A 224 -0.27 15.14 1.64
C ALA A 224 -0.03 14.58 3.04
N SER A 225 0.99 15.10 3.73
CA SER A 225 1.27 14.74 5.11
C SER A 225 1.78 15.94 5.91
N LEU A 226 1.31 16.02 7.14
CA LEU A 226 1.81 16.95 8.15
C LEU A 226 2.34 16.16 9.34
N ARG A 227 3.60 16.37 9.69
CA ARG A 227 4.17 15.92 10.96
C ARG A 227 4.44 17.13 11.82
N SER A 228 4.03 17.10 13.08
CA SER A 228 4.32 18.13 14.08
C SER A 228 4.68 17.46 15.42
N GLY A 229 5.99 17.32 15.67
CA GLY A 229 6.49 16.51 16.78
C GLY A 229 5.98 15.06 16.69
N PRO A 230 5.33 14.55 17.74
CA PRO A 230 4.79 13.19 17.77
C PRO A 230 3.48 13.01 17.01
N LEU A 231 2.89 14.09 16.50
CA LEU A 231 1.65 14.04 15.71
C LEU A 231 1.97 13.86 14.22
N TRP A 232 1.23 13.00 13.54
CA TRP A 232 1.28 12.78 12.12
C TRP A 232 -0.12 12.70 11.52
N LEU A 233 -0.34 13.47 10.47
CA LEU A 233 -1.54 13.43 9.65
C LEU A 233 -1.11 13.11 8.22
N HIS A 234 -1.81 12.20 7.58
CA HIS A 234 -1.53 11.75 6.22
C HIS A 234 -2.83 11.48 5.48
N GLY A 235 -2.89 11.82 4.20
CA GLY A 235 -4.00 11.48 3.33
C GLY A 235 -3.53 11.23 1.91
N GLU A 236 -4.20 10.31 1.24
CA GLU A 236 -4.05 10.04 -0.18
C GLU A 236 -5.41 9.92 -0.86
N TYR A 237 -5.47 10.36 -2.11
CA TYR A 237 -6.57 10.13 -3.04
C TYR A 237 -6.03 9.36 -4.23
N VAL A 238 -6.75 8.36 -4.68
CA VAL A 238 -6.42 7.55 -5.86
C VAL A 238 -7.65 7.45 -6.74
N ARG A 239 -7.44 7.63 -8.03
CA ARG A 239 -8.47 7.48 -9.06
C ARG A 239 -7.87 6.72 -10.24
N THR A 240 -8.59 5.74 -10.74
CA THR A 240 -8.25 4.98 -11.95
C THR A 240 -9.40 5.10 -12.95
N ASP A 241 -9.11 5.72 -14.08
CA ASP A 241 -10.00 5.76 -15.23
C ASP A 241 -9.64 4.58 -16.16
N LEU A 242 -10.64 3.79 -16.55
CA LEU A 242 -10.50 2.61 -17.40
C LEU A 242 -11.14 2.91 -18.76
N ASP A 243 -10.40 2.71 -19.85
CA ASP A 243 -10.97 2.74 -21.20
C ASP A 243 -11.44 1.34 -21.57
N SER A 244 -12.74 1.15 -21.75
CA SER A 244 -13.34 -0.18 -21.98
C SER A 244 -14.21 -0.18 -23.23
N ARG A 245 -14.02 -1.20 -24.07
CA ARG A 245 -14.89 -1.43 -25.22
C ARG A 245 -16.21 -2.07 -24.87
N GLU A 246 -16.31 -2.69 -23.71
CA GLU A 246 -17.45 -3.51 -23.31
C GLU A 246 -18.46 -2.73 -22.46
N PHE A 247 -17.98 -1.75 -21.72
CA PHE A 247 -18.78 -0.93 -20.80
C PHE A 247 -18.49 0.57 -21.04
N SER A 248 -19.31 1.44 -20.45
CA SER A 248 -19.01 2.87 -20.40
C SER A 248 -17.82 3.09 -19.49
N ASP A 249 -16.67 3.42 -20.02
CA ASP A 249 -15.41 3.77 -19.37
C ASP A 249 -15.50 4.02 -17.85
N PRO A 250 -15.46 2.96 -17.00
CA PRO A 250 -15.73 3.13 -15.58
C PRO A 250 -14.57 3.82 -14.87
N THR A 251 -14.88 4.60 -13.86
CA THR A 251 -13.94 5.18 -12.92
C THR A 251 -14.02 4.45 -11.60
N LEU A 252 -12.87 4.14 -11.03
CA LEU A 252 -12.73 3.60 -9.68
C LEU A 252 -11.92 4.59 -8.86
N ASP A 253 -12.42 4.99 -7.70
CA ASP A 253 -11.66 5.92 -6.86
C ASP A 253 -11.89 5.72 -5.37
N GLY A 254 -11.10 6.42 -4.59
CA GLY A 254 -11.22 6.44 -3.15
C GLY A 254 -10.11 7.28 -2.50
N TYR A 255 -10.25 7.48 -1.22
CA TYR A 255 -9.24 8.20 -0.44
C TYR A 255 -9.15 7.68 0.98
N HIS A 256 -8.09 8.04 1.65
CA HIS A 256 -7.98 7.86 3.08
C HIS A 256 -7.35 9.07 3.77
N ILE A 257 -7.72 9.25 5.03
CA ILE A 257 -7.08 10.20 5.94
C ILE A 257 -6.72 9.45 7.20
N THR A 258 -5.45 9.49 7.56
CA THR A 258 -4.89 8.81 8.74
C THR A 258 -4.25 9.83 9.66
N ALA A 259 -4.62 9.82 10.92
CA ALA A 259 -4.00 10.59 11.98
C ALA A 259 -3.35 9.65 12.99
N SER A 260 -2.16 9.99 13.50
CA SER A 260 -1.56 9.26 14.60
C SER A 260 -0.86 10.18 15.59
N TRP A 261 -0.77 9.70 16.82
CA TRP A 261 -0.08 10.36 17.91
C TRP A 261 0.80 9.36 18.67
N ILE A 262 2.10 9.62 18.68
CA ILE A 262 3.06 8.84 19.46
C ILE A 262 3.07 9.38 20.89
N LEU A 263 2.40 8.65 21.79
CA LEU A 263 2.13 9.06 23.17
C LEU A 263 3.42 9.22 23.99
N THR A 264 4.44 8.48 23.63
CA THR A 264 5.76 8.50 24.27
C THR A 264 6.67 9.62 23.78
N GLY A 265 6.25 10.35 22.73
CA GLY A 265 6.85 11.61 22.30
C GLY A 265 7.90 11.50 21.20
N GLU A 266 8.15 10.32 20.64
CA GLU A 266 9.05 10.15 19.51
C GLU A 266 8.52 10.87 18.26
N VAL A 267 9.42 11.25 17.37
CA VAL A 267 9.11 11.92 16.10
C VAL A 267 9.32 10.91 14.96
N ARG A 268 8.30 10.67 14.15
CA ARG A 268 8.38 9.77 12.99
C ARG A 268 9.38 10.31 11.97
N PRO A 269 10.47 9.58 11.64
CA PRO A 269 11.48 10.07 10.71
C PRO A 269 10.93 10.12 9.26
N TYR A 270 11.51 10.99 8.47
CA TYR A 270 11.23 11.11 7.05
C TYR A 270 12.45 10.65 6.22
N ASN A 271 12.21 10.08 5.06
CA ASN A 271 13.22 9.67 4.10
C ASN A 271 13.10 10.55 2.86
N GLU A 272 13.98 11.52 2.75
CA GLU A 272 14.01 12.51 1.66
C GLU A 272 14.26 11.85 0.30
N ARG A 273 15.03 10.76 0.25
CA ARG A 273 15.39 10.08 -1.01
C ARG A 273 14.20 9.42 -1.70
N VAL A 274 13.22 9.01 -0.93
CA VAL A 274 12.04 8.31 -1.45
C VAL A 274 10.77 9.13 -1.26
N GLY A 275 10.81 10.17 -0.42
CA GLY A 275 9.65 10.98 -0.09
C GLY A 275 8.61 10.21 0.72
N ILE A 276 9.02 9.50 1.79
CA ILE A 276 8.13 8.69 2.65
C ILE A 276 8.52 8.80 4.11
N PHE A 277 7.59 8.47 5.01
CA PHE A 277 7.91 8.32 6.43
C PHE A 277 8.47 6.93 6.74
N ARG A 278 9.29 6.85 7.79
CA ARG A 278 9.93 5.65 8.29
C ARG A 278 9.22 5.11 9.54
N PRO A 279 9.58 3.90 10.02
CA PRO A 279 9.07 3.39 11.29
C PRO A 279 9.46 4.30 12.46
N ILE A 280 8.68 4.21 13.52
CA ILE A 280 8.90 4.99 14.74
C ILE A 280 10.22 4.56 15.38
N PRO A 281 11.11 5.50 15.72
CA PRO A 281 12.29 5.21 16.50
C PRO A 281 11.87 4.97 17.96
N VAL A 282 12.21 3.80 18.51
CA VAL A 282 11.93 3.51 19.92
C VAL A 282 13.06 4.07 20.78
N ALA A 283 12.82 5.17 21.47
CA ALA A 283 13.84 5.87 22.26
C ALA A 283 14.44 4.99 23.37
N ARG A 284 13.61 4.17 24.02
CA ARG A 284 14.04 3.20 25.04
C ARG A 284 13.26 1.92 24.92
N THR A 285 13.90 0.87 24.41
CA THR A 285 13.28 -0.42 24.15
C THR A 285 12.98 -1.18 25.44
N VAL A 286 12.08 -2.16 25.38
CA VAL A 286 11.77 -3.05 26.52
C VAL A 286 13.00 -3.88 26.92
N THR A 287 13.87 -4.23 25.98
CA THR A 287 15.14 -4.92 26.25
C THR A 287 16.17 -4.06 27.00
N GLN A 288 15.95 -2.75 27.06
CA GLN A 288 16.73 -1.77 27.82
C GLN A 288 15.99 -1.28 29.07
N ASN A 289 15.05 -2.07 29.59
CA ASN A 289 14.15 -1.73 30.71
C ASN A 289 13.34 -0.44 30.45
N GLY A 290 12.98 -0.18 29.19
CA GLY A 290 12.05 0.87 28.79
C GLY A 290 10.63 0.34 28.66
N TRP A 291 9.71 1.22 28.30
CA TRP A 291 8.31 0.91 28.03
C TRP A 291 8.03 0.70 26.54
N GLY A 292 9.06 0.82 25.69
CA GLY A 292 8.86 0.91 24.23
C GLY A 292 8.23 2.25 23.83
N ALA A 293 7.73 2.32 22.61
CA ALA A 293 6.95 3.46 22.13
C ALA A 293 5.48 3.09 21.97
N TRP A 294 4.59 4.02 22.30
CA TRP A 294 3.14 3.83 22.21
C TRP A 294 2.56 4.82 21.22
N GLU A 295 1.75 4.32 20.30
CA GLU A 295 1.09 5.12 19.27
C GLU A 295 -0.40 4.79 19.22
N VAL A 296 -1.23 5.83 19.15
CA VAL A 296 -2.65 5.71 18.81
C VAL A 296 -2.87 6.27 17.42
N GLY A 297 -3.75 5.64 16.66
CA GLY A 297 -4.08 6.06 15.30
C GLY A 297 -5.58 6.00 15.05
N ALA A 298 -6.04 6.84 14.12
CA ALA A 298 -7.37 6.79 13.55
C ALA A 298 -7.27 6.95 12.04
N ARG A 299 -8.08 6.21 11.28
CA ARG A 299 -8.19 6.34 9.82
C ARG A 299 -9.65 6.32 9.41
N TYR A 300 -9.99 7.15 8.45
CA TYR A 300 -11.16 7.01 7.59
C TYR A 300 -10.68 6.74 6.18
N SER A 301 -11.27 5.78 5.53
CA SER A 301 -11.02 5.46 4.13
C SER A 301 -12.32 5.12 3.42
N THR A 302 -12.35 5.41 2.14
CA THR A 302 -13.46 5.06 1.24
C THR A 302 -12.91 4.43 -0.03
N MET A 303 -13.70 3.56 -0.63
CA MET A 303 -13.45 2.96 -1.93
C MET A 303 -14.76 2.90 -2.70
N ASP A 304 -14.78 3.50 -3.89
CA ASP A 304 -15.93 3.54 -4.80
C ASP A 304 -15.57 2.80 -6.09
N MET A 305 -16.35 1.79 -6.42
CA MET A 305 -16.30 1.00 -7.64
C MET A 305 -17.68 0.95 -8.32
N SER A 306 -18.64 1.79 -7.92
CA SER A 306 -20.05 1.71 -8.33
C SER A 306 -20.26 1.87 -9.83
N GLU A 307 -19.36 2.56 -10.55
CA GLU A 307 -19.43 2.67 -12.01
C GLU A 307 -19.05 1.38 -12.75
N ALA A 308 -18.38 0.43 -12.08
CA ALA A 308 -17.97 -0.83 -12.68
C ALA A 308 -19.01 -1.93 -12.44
N PRO A 309 -19.16 -2.88 -13.39
CA PRO A 309 -20.03 -4.05 -13.18
C PRO A 309 -19.51 -4.89 -12.02
N GLY A 310 -20.39 -5.29 -11.12
CA GLY A 310 -20.05 -6.15 -10.00
C GLY A 310 -19.95 -7.62 -10.40
N SER A 311 -19.18 -8.39 -9.64
CA SER A 311 -19.00 -9.84 -9.81
C SER A 311 -20.27 -10.65 -9.54
N THR A 312 -21.29 -10.05 -8.92
CA THR A 312 -22.59 -10.67 -8.65
C THR A 312 -23.62 -10.16 -9.65
N ILE A 313 -24.40 -11.04 -10.24
CA ILE A 313 -25.43 -10.66 -11.22
C ILE A 313 -26.43 -9.69 -10.61
N GLY A 314 -26.55 -8.51 -11.22
CA GLY A 314 -27.48 -7.46 -10.81
C GLY A 314 -27.01 -6.59 -9.65
N ALA A 315 -25.72 -6.67 -9.30
CA ALA A 315 -25.07 -5.76 -8.38
C ALA A 315 -23.99 -4.95 -9.11
N ASP A 316 -23.78 -3.71 -8.69
CA ASP A 316 -22.59 -2.95 -9.01
C ASP A 316 -21.40 -3.47 -8.19
N ALA A 317 -20.18 -3.07 -8.55
CA ALA A 317 -19.03 -3.41 -7.72
C ALA A 317 -19.09 -2.74 -6.32
N GLY A 318 -19.80 -1.61 -6.20
CA GLY A 318 -20.27 -1.00 -4.96
C GLY A 318 -19.32 0.01 -4.32
N GLU A 319 -19.73 0.48 -3.14
CA GLU A 319 -19.00 1.45 -2.32
C GLU A 319 -18.74 0.89 -0.92
N MET A 320 -17.63 1.27 -0.32
CA MET A 320 -17.26 0.86 1.03
C MET A 320 -16.55 1.98 1.79
N ASP A 321 -17.01 2.23 3.02
CA ASP A 321 -16.36 3.12 3.98
C ASP A 321 -15.82 2.35 5.17
N VAL A 322 -14.62 2.70 5.62
CA VAL A 322 -13.97 2.07 6.77
C VAL A 322 -13.47 3.12 7.77
N TRP A 323 -13.99 3.07 8.98
CA TRP A 323 -13.45 3.78 10.13
C TRP A 323 -12.57 2.85 10.95
N SER A 324 -11.32 3.22 11.18
CA SER A 324 -10.36 2.41 11.92
C SER A 324 -9.78 3.17 13.10
N LEU A 325 -9.66 2.49 14.24
CA LEU A 325 -8.92 2.94 15.42
C LEU A 325 -7.80 1.93 15.69
N GLY A 326 -6.60 2.41 15.96
CA GLY A 326 -5.42 1.59 16.19
C GLY A 326 -4.69 1.96 17.46
N LEU A 327 -4.16 0.94 18.15
CA LEU A 327 -3.22 1.08 19.25
C LEU A 327 -2.00 0.23 18.94
N ASN A 328 -0.83 0.85 18.89
CA ASN A 328 0.45 0.21 18.64
C ASN A 328 1.34 0.29 19.86
N TRP A 329 1.97 -0.82 20.20
CA TRP A 329 3.03 -0.89 21.19
C TRP A 329 4.32 -1.40 20.52
N TRP A 330 5.23 -0.51 20.26
CA TRP A 330 6.54 -0.78 19.69
C TRP A 330 7.53 -1.16 20.80
N LEU A 331 7.79 -2.45 20.97
CA LEU A 331 8.72 -2.95 21.98
C LEU A 331 10.17 -2.61 21.62
N THR A 332 10.46 -2.73 20.33
CA THR A 332 11.75 -2.42 19.71
C THR A 332 11.49 -1.85 18.30
N PRO A 333 12.50 -1.31 17.59
CA PRO A 333 12.33 -0.92 16.18
C PRO A 333 11.91 -2.06 15.23
N TYR A 334 11.99 -3.32 15.69
CA TYR A 334 11.75 -4.52 14.88
C TYR A 334 10.54 -5.33 15.34
N MET A 335 9.91 -4.95 16.45
CA MET A 335 8.82 -5.73 17.05
C MET A 335 7.76 -4.81 17.63
N ASN A 336 6.51 -5.00 17.19
CA ASN A 336 5.37 -4.29 17.72
C ASN A 336 4.17 -5.23 17.92
N PHE A 337 3.30 -4.84 18.81
CA PHE A 337 1.92 -5.32 18.91
C PHE A 337 0.98 -4.22 18.42
N ASN A 338 -0.02 -4.63 17.66
CA ASN A 338 -1.00 -3.73 17.09
C ASN A 338 -2.40 -4.30 17.32
N VAL A 339 -3.31 -3.45 17.79
CA VAL A 339 -4.73 -3.76 17.93
C VAL A 339 -5.51 -2.74 17.12
N ASN A 340 -6.35 -3.20 16.20
CA ASN A 340 -7.23 -2.33 15.44
C ASN A 340 -8.69 -2.73 15.64
N TYR A 341 -9.55 -1.71 15.74
CA TYR A 341 -10.99 -1.82 15.65
C TYR A 341 -11.45 -1.13 14.36
N ARG A 342 -12.36 -1.76 13.63
CA ARG A 342 -12.91 -1.21 12.38
C ARG A 342 -14.42 -1.23 12.41
N TYR A 343 -15.01 -0.15 11.91
CA TYR A 343 -16.42 -0.05 11.59
C TYR A 343 -16.54 0.15 10.08
N ILE A 344 -17.29 -0.71 9.42
CA ILE A 344 -17.35 -0.81 7.97
C ILE A 344 -18.80 -0.60 7.53
N THR A 345 -18.99 0.23 6.53
CA THR A 345 -20.26 0.38 5.80
C THR A 345 -20.05 -0.07 4.35
N LEU A 346 -20.99 -0.82 3.82
CA LEU A 346 -20.95 -1.40 2.49
C LEU A 346 -22.28 -1.19 1.78
N ASP A 347 -22.23 -0.72 0.53
CA ASP A 347 -23.37 -0.66 -0.38
C ASP A 347 -23.00 -1.19 -1.76
N ARG A 348 -23.67 -2.28 -2.18
CA ARG A 348 -23.48 -2.95 -3.48
C ARG A 348 -24.74 -2.98 -4.32
N PHE A 349 -25.84 -2.42 -3.83
CA PHE A 349 -27.16 -2.48 -4.45
C PHE A 349 -27.83 -1.09 -4.47
N ALA A 350 -27.06 -0.04 -4.68
CA ALA A 350 -27.58 1.33 -4.74
C ALA A 350 -28.38 1.61 -6.00
#